data_c30be3555281c4b147582826f8a4be5a
#
_entry.id   c30be3555281c4b147582826f8a4be5a
#
_cell.length_a   1.000
_cell.length_b   1.000
_cell.length_c   1.000
_cell.angle_alpha   90.00
_cell.angle_beta   90.00
_cell.angle_gamma   90.00
#
_symmetry.space_group_name_H-M   'P 1'
#
loop_
_entity.id
_entity.type
_entity.pdbx_description
1 polymer ?
#
loop_
_entity_poly.entity_id
_entity_poly.type
_entity_poly.pdbx_seq_one_letter_code
_entity_poly.pdbx_strand_id
1 'polypeptide(L)'
;MARKMKGEKSMSDIQKVNQINFEYLGKEYCLEYTPETIKRMEASGFNINEIGDKPATRIEQLWTGAFMAHHRKAVGDGIPEKLFKQMKDREALLKKLAEMYNNTLQYLLPDEDDEGNVEWTATL
;
A
#
# COMPACT_ATOMS: atom_id res chain seq x y z
N MET A 1 26.45 -0.29 -10.22
CA MET A 1 25.93 -0.05 -10.34
C MET A 1 25.31 0.51 -10.98
N ALA A 2 24.91 0.49 -11.34
CA ALA A 2 24.41 1.11 -12.05
C ALA A 2 23.30 1.76 -11.89
N ARG A 3 23.02 2.14 -11.93
CA ARG A 3 22.24 2.69 -11.78
C ARG A 3 21.60 3.35 -12.36
N LYS A 4 20.96 3.51 -12.35
CA LYS A 4 20.18 4.00 -12.77
C LYS A 4 20.08 5.14 -13.14
N MET A 5 19.62 5.53 -13.63
CA MET A 5 19.55 6.52 -14.03
C MET A 5 18.93 7.36 -13.60
N LYS A 6 19.01 8.04 -13.51
CA LYS A 6 18.62 8.88 -12.96
C LYS A 6 17.80 9.74 -13.41
N GLY A 7 17.13 10.39 -13.02
CA GLY A 7 16.17 11.30 -13.37
C GLY A 7 14.96 10.75 -14.01
N GLU A 8 15.06 9.63 -14.61
CA GLU A 8 13.92 9.04 -15.19
C GLU A 8 13.27 8.07 -14.28
N LYS A 9 11.99 8.18 -14.03
CA LYS A 9 11.27 7.27 -13.19
C LYS A 9 10.28 6.50 -14.00
N SER A 10 10.47 5.21 -14.09
CA SER A 10 9.48 4.34 -14.72
C SER A 10 8.46 3.94 -13.67
N MET A 11 7.39 3.33 -14.12
CA MET A 11 6.40 2.81 -13.20
C MET A 11 7.00 1.78 -12.27
N SER A 12 7.91 0.97 -12.77
CA SER A 12 8.50 -0.04 -11.93
C SER A 12 9.40 0.57 -10.87
N ASP A 13 10.08 1.67 -11.18
CA ASP A 13 10.87 2.37 -10.16
C ASP A 13 9.98 2.96 -9.09
N ILE A 14 8.86 3.53 -9.49
CA ILE A 14 7.92 4.10 -8.53
C ILE A 14 7.39 3.01 -7.62
N GLN A 15 7.07 1.85 -8.16
CA GLN A 15 6.59 0.75 -7.36
C GLN A 15 7.64 0.25 -6.39
N LYS A 16 8.90 0.20 -6.82
CA LYS A 16 9.97 -0.25 -5.93
C LYS A 16 10.11 0.67 -4.73
N VAL A 17 9.98 1.97 -4.96
CA VAL A 17 10.06 2.94 -3.87
C VAL A 17 8.90 2.76 -2.91
N ASN A 18 7.77 2.27 -3.42
CA ASN A 18 6.55 2.17 -2.64
C ASN A 18 6.30 0.75 -2.16
N GLN A 19 7.37 0.04 -1.81
CA GLN A 19 7.30 -1.34 -1.36
C GLN A 19 8.12 -1.52 -0.09
N ILE A 20 7.75 -2.54 0.68
CA ILE A 20 8.56 -3.01 1.79
C ILE A 20 8.90 -4.46 1.51
N ASN A 21 10.19 -4.78 1.53
CA ASN A 21 10.65 -6.13 1.24
C ASN A 21 11.44 -6.67 2.42
N PHE A 22 11.19 -7.93 2.77
CA PHE A 22 11.93 -8.57 3.84
C PHE A 22 11.82 -10.07 3.70
N GLU A 23 12.65 -10.77 4.48
CA GLU A 23 12.64 -12.22 4.51
C GLU A 23 12.32 -12.69 5.91
N TYR A 24 11.50 -13.73 6.01
CA TYR A 24 11.13 -14.31 7.29
C TYR A 24 11.02 -15.81 7.12
N LEU A 25 11.79 -16.55 7.91
CA LEU A 25 11.81 -18.01 7.90
C LEU A 25 12.03 -18.56 6.49
N GLY A 26 12.97 -17.95 5.76
CA GLY A 26 13.35 -18.43 4.45
C GLY A 26 12.43 -18.02 3.32
N LYS A 27 11.39 -17.26 3.61
CA LYS A 27 10.46 -16.80 2.60
C LYS A 27 10.56 -15.30 2.44
N GLU A 28 10.53 -14.84 1.19
CA GLU A 28 10.59 -13.43 0.90
C GLU A 28 9.19 -12.84 0.82
N TYR A 29 9.04 -11.67 1.40
CA TYR A 29 7.77 -10.95 1.38
C TYR A 29 7.96 -9.59 0.72
N CYS A 30 6.98 -9.24 -0.11
CA CYS A 30 6.94 -7.94 -0.75
C CYS A 30 5.58 -7.33 -0.42
N LEU A 31 5.60 -6.26 0.34
CA LEU A 31 4.37 -5.59 0.76
C LEU A 31 4.16 -4.34 -0.07
N GLU A 32 2.95 -4.17 -0.55
CA GLU A 32 2.59 -2.95 -1.29
C GLU A 32 1.09 -2.85 -1.39
N TYR A 33 0.63 -1.68 -1.77
CA TYR A 33 -0.78 -1.44 -2.03
C TYR A 33 -0.95 -1.17 -3.51
N THR A 34 -1.91 -1.85 -4.12
CA THR A 34 -2.30 -1.58 -5.49
C THR A 34 -3.66 -0.90 -5.47
N PRO A 35 -4.08 -0.28 -6.58
CA PRO A 35 -5.43 0.29 -6.61
C PRO A 35 -6.50 -0.71 -6.24
N GLU A 36 -6.33 -1.95 -6.68
CA GLU A 36 -7.31 -2.97 -6.35
C GLU A 36 -7.30 -3.29 -4.86
N THR A 37 -6.10 -3.35 -4.28
CA THR A 37 -5.99 -3.59 -2.85
C THR A 37 -6.69 -2.49 -2.07
N ILE A 38 -6.49 -1.24 -2.47
CA ILE A 38 -7.11 -0.12 -1.79
C ILE A 38 -8.62 -0.20 -1.87
N LYS A 39 -9.15 -0.55 -3.04
CA LYS A 39 -10.58 -0.70 -3.18
C LYS A 39 -11.14 -1.76 -2.26
N ARG A 40 -10.43 -2.88 -2.14
CA ARG A 40 -10.87 -3.94 -1.24
C ARG A 40 -10.82 -3.53 0.21
N MET A 41 -9.77 -2.78 0.58
CA MET A 41 -9.65 -2.32 1.96
C MET A 41 -10.79 -1.37 2.30
N GLU A 42 -11.10 -0.45 1.40
CA GLU A 42 -12.20 0.47 1.64
C GLU A 42 -13.53 -0.25 1.71
N ALA A 43 -13.71 -1.26 0.87
CA ALA A 43 -14.94 -2.03 0.89
C ALA A 43 -15.13 -2.77 2.20
N SER A 44 -14.05 -3.10 2.88
CA SER A 44 -14.13 -3.76 4.18
C SER A 44 -14.14 -2.77 5.34
N GLY A 45 -14.24 -1.49 5.06
CA GLY A 45 -14.41 -0.48 6.10
C GLY A 45 -13.17 0.27 6.50
N PHE A 46 -12.06 0.07 5.80
CA PHE A 46 -10.82 0.75 6.16
C PHE A 46 -10.89 2.22 5.79
N ASN A 47 -10.41 3.07 6.69
CA ASN A 47 -10.30 4.51 6.45
C ASN A 47 -8.99 4.96 7.07
N ILE A 48 -8.06 5.40 6.23
CA ILE A 48 -6.73 5.79 6.69
C ILE A 48 -6.79 6.93 7.70
N ASN A 49 -7.81 7.78 7.59
CA ASN A 49 -7.93 8.92 8.49
C ASN A 49 -8.42 8.53 9.88
N GLU A 50 -8.84 7.29 10.06
CA GLU A 50 -9.33 6.81 11.34
C GLU A 50 -8.28 6.08 12.17
N ILE A 51 -7.03 6.06 11.70
CA ILE A 51 -6.01 5.32 12.43
C ILE A 51 -5.82 5.87 13.84
N GLY A 52 -5.90 7.19 13.97
CA GLY A 52 -5.77 7.79 15.29
C GLY A 52 -6.96 7.51 16.21
N ASP A 53 -8.15 7.38 15.64
CA ASP A 53 -9.36 7.18 16.43
C ASP A 53 -9.62 5.72 16.76
N LYS A 54 -9.29 4.82 15.84
CA LYS A 54 -9.56 3.41 16.01
C LYS A 54 -8.30 2.61 15.68
N PRO A 55 -7.23 2.82 16.45
CA PRO A 55 -5.94 2.23 16.07
C PRO A 55 -5.95 0.71 16.04
N ALA A 56 -6.64 0.08 16.98
CA ALA A 56 -6.59 -1.38 17.05
C ALA A 56 -7.08 -2.02 15.75
N THR A 57 -8.16 -1.51 15.21
CA THR A 57 -8.75 -2.09 14.00
C THR A 57 -8.04 -1.60 12.75
N ARG A 58 -7.77 -0.30 12.70
CA ARG A 58 -7.24 0.30 11.47
C ARG A 58 -5.79 -0.08 11.23
N ILE A 59 -4.99 -0.21 12.28
CA ILE A 59 -3.61 -0.64 12.13
C ILE A 59 -3.55 -2.07 11.61
N GLU A 60 -4.40 -2.93 12.14
CA GLU A 60 -4.46 -4.30 11.68
C GLU A 60 -4.83 -4.36 10.20
N GLN A 61 -5.81 -3.56 9.80
CA GLN A 61 -6.22 -3.53 8.40
C GLN A 61 -5.12 -2.99 7.50
N LEU A 62 -4.42 -1.97 7.96
CA LEU A 62 -3.32 -1.41 7.17
C LEU A 62 -2.21 -2.44 6.95
N TRP A 63 -1.83 -3.13 8.03
CA TRP A 63 -0.78 -4.14 7.95
C TRP A 63 -1.19 -5.32 7.08
N THR A 64 -2.36 -5.89 7.36
CA THR A 64 -2.83 -7.04 6.62
C THR A 64 -3.07 -6.72 5.16
N GLY A 65 -3.60 -5.52 4.88
CA GLY A 65 -3.86 -5.12 3.51
C GLY A 65 -2.60 -5.05 2.66
N ALA A 66 -1.46 -4.75 3.29
CA ALA A 66 -0.21 -4.67 2.54
C ALA A 66 0.23 -6.03 2.00
N PHE A 67 -0.27 -7.12 2.57
CA PHE A 67 0.05 -8.47 2.09
C PHE A 67 -0.85 -8.91 0.95
N MET A 68 -1.95 -8.23 0.71
CA MET A 68 -2.98 -8.76 -0.18
C MET A 68 -2.54 -8.83 -1.64
N ALA A 69 -1.65 -7.95 -2.06
CA ALA A 69 -1.25 -7.93 -3.48
C ALA A 69 -0.51 -9.19 -3.87
N HIS A 70 0.36 -9.68 -2.99
CA HIS A 70 1.24 -10.79 -3.37
C HIS A 70 1.17 -12.00 -2.44
N HIS A 71 0.52 -11.86 -1.29
CA HIS A 71 0.58 -12.93 -0.28
C HIS A 71 -0.78 -13.23 0.33
N ARG A 72 -1.76 -13.43 -0.53
CA ARG A 72 -3.12 -13.69 -0.05
C ARG A 72 -3.21 -14.95 0.80
N LYS A 73 -2.44 -15.97 0.41
CA LYS A 73 -2.48 -17.20 1.17
C LYS A 73 -1.97 -16.98 2.59
N ALA A 74 -0.92 -16.18 2.71
CA ALA A 74 -0.38 -15.87 4.03
C ALA A 74 -1.42 -15.17 4.89
N VAL A 75 -2.23 -14.30 4.29
CA VAL A 75 -3.31 -13.64 5.03
C VAL A 75 -4.30 -14.68 5.55
N GLY A 76 -4.69 -15.61 4.70
CA GLY A 76 -5.61 -16.66 5.11
C GLY A 76 -5.06 -17.55 6.20
N ASP A 77 -3.74 -17.69 6.25
CA ASP A 77 -3.07 -18.52 7.26
C ASP A 77 -2.75 -17.77 8.54
N GLY A 78 -3.10 -16.49 8.64
CA GLY A 78 -2.84 -15.72 9.84
C GLY A 78 -1.40 -15.30 10.01
N ILE A 79 -0.61 -15.34 8.94
CA ILE A 79 0.79 -15.00 9.01
C ILE A 79 1.03 -13.52 9.36
N PRO A 80 0.27 -12.56 8.79
CA PRO A 80 0.55 -11.15 9.10
C PRO A 80 0.50 -10.84 10.59
N GLU A 81 -0.46 -11.43 11.32
CA GLU A 81 -0.55 -11.18 12.75
C GLU A 81 0.68 -11.67 13.49
N LYS A 82 1.15 -12.86 13.13
CA LYS A 82 2.33 -13.42 13.76
C LYS A 82 3.56 -12.60 13.42
N LEU A 83 3.66 -12.18 12.17
CA LEU A 83 4.80 -11.41 11.70
C LEU A 83 4.90 -10.05 12.38
N PHE A 84 3.76 -9.42 12.61
CA PHE A 84 3.78 -8.07 13.16
C PHE A 84 4.49 -8.05 14.51
N LYS A 85 4.31 -9.09 15.29
CA LYS A 85 4.94 -9.18 16.60
C LYS A 85 6.44 -9.34 16.50
N GLN A 86 6.93 -9.79 15.34
CA GLN A 86 8.35 -10.00 15.13
C GLN A 86 9.04 -8.83 14.45
N MET A 87 8.27 -7.85 13.99
CA MET A 87 8.87 -6.75 13.24
C MET A 87 9.56 -5.77 14.17
N LYS A 88 10.72 -5.30 13.75
CA LYS A 88 11.45 -4.27 14.48
C LYS A 88 10.91 -2.91 14.11
N ASP A 89 10.98 -1.98 15.06
CA ASP A 89 10.68 -0.59 14.80
C ASP A 89 9.29 -0.43 14.18
N ARG A 90 8.29 -0.95 14.89
CA ARG A 90 6.94 -0.99 14.35
C ARG A 90 6.36 0.39 14.10
N GLU A 91 6.79 1.37 14.87
CA GLU A 91 6.29 2.72 14.67
C GLU A 91 6.73 3.26 13.31
N ALA A 92 8.01 3.11 12.98
CA ALA A 92 8.50 3.52 11.68
C ALA A 92 7.88 2.70 10.57
N LEU A 93 7.64 1.42 10.83
CA LEU A 93 6.99 0.55 9.87
C LEU A 93 5.59 1.04 9.54
N LEU A 94 4.83 1.41 10.55
CA LEU A 94 3.48 1.90 10.32
C LEU A 94 3.46 3.22 9.58
N LYS A 95 4.42 4.10 9.87
CA LYS A 95 4.53 5.34 9.13
C LYS A 95 4.81 5.07 7.66
N LYS A 96 5.70 4.12 7.39
CA LYS A 96 6.03 3.78 6.01
C LYS A 96 4.81 3.20 5.30
N LEU A 97 4.07 2.34 5.98
CA LEU A 97 2.87 1.77 5.38
C LEU A 97 1.84 2.84 5.05
N ALA A 98 1.65 3.79 5.96
CA ALA A 98 0.71 4.87 5.71
C ALA A 98 1.15 5.72 4.52
N GLU A 99 2.45 5.97 4.40
CA GLU A 99 2.98 6.67 3.24
C GLU A 99 2.69 5.91 1.96
N MET A 100 2.94 4.60 1.98
CA MET A 100 2.73 3.77 0.82
C MET A 100 1.26 3.78 0.40
N TYR A 101 0.37 3.69 1.38
CA TYR A 101 -1.05 3.73 1.10
C TYR A 101 -1.44 5.05 0.45
N ASN A 102 -0.99 6.15 1.04
CA ASN A 102 -1.33 7.47 0.51
C ASN A 102 -0.72 7.70 -0.87
N ASN A 103 0.50 7.22 -1.09
CA ASN A 103 1.10 7.36 -2.41
C ASN A 103 0.30 6.63 -3.48
N THR A 104 -0.17 5.44 -3.16
CA THR A 104 -1.00 4.69 -4.10
C THR A 104 -2.32 5.39 -4.34
N LEU A 105 -2.90 5.93 -3.28
CA LEU A 105 -4.16 6.64 -3.39
C LEU A 105 -4.02 7.85 -4.31
N GLN A 106 -2.87 8.52 -4.26
CA GLN A 106 -2.63 9.68 -5.11
C GLN A 106 -2.73 9.32 -6.60
N TYR A 107 -2.32 8.12 -6.96
CA TYR A 107 -2.43 7.68 -8.34
C TYR A 107 -3.86 7.54 -8.78
N LEU A 108 -4.78 7.32 -7.86
CA LEU A 108 -6.18 7.15 -8.19
C LEU A 108 -6.91 8.47 -8.30
N LEU A 109 -6.32 9.54 -7.76
CA LEU A 109 -6.94 10.85 -7.79
C LEU A 109 -6.42 11.64 -8.97
N PRO A 110 -7.27 12.45 -9.60
CA PRO A 110 -6.77 13.24 -10.73
C PRO A 110 -5.79 14.28 -10.26
N ASP A 111 -4.74 14.43 -11.04
CA ASP A 111 -3.76 15.46 -10.83
C ASP A 111 -4.28 16.73 -11.45
N GLU A 112 -3.87 17.88 -10.93
CA GLU A 112 -4.25 19.14 -11.55
C GLU A 112 -3.81 19.22 -12.99
N ASP A 113 -2.66 18.61 -13.27
CA ASP A 113 -2.10 18.65 -14.61
C ASP A 113 -2.62 17.54 -15.51
N ASP A 114 -3.52 16.71 -14.99
CA ASP A 114 -4.01 15.56 -15.71
C ASP A 114 -5.23 15.95 -16.50
N GLU A 115 -5.06 16.13 -17.81
CA GLU A 115 -6.13 16.70 -18.60
C GLU A 115 -7.09 15.71 -19.19
N GLY A 116 -6.81 14.47 -19.18
CA GLY A 116 -7.73 13.50 -19.75
C GLY A 116 -8.08 13.77 -21.20
N ASN A 117 -8.60 12.77 -21.86
CA ASN A 117 -8.94 12.88 -23.28
C ASN A 117 -10.41 12.70 -23.59
N VAL A 118 -11.21 12.44 -22.60
CA VAL A 118 -12.63 12.20 -22.82
C VAL A 118 -13.41 13.39 -22.35
N GLU A 119 -14.13 14.00 -23.27
CA GLU A 119 -15.00 15.10 -22.92
C GLU A 119 -16.38 14.57 -22.64
N TRP A 120 -17.06 15.22 -21.71
CA TRP A 120 -18.39 14.77 -21.35
C TRP A 120 -19.23 15.99 -20.98
N THR A 121 -20.53 15.82 -21.11
CA THR A 121 -21.46 16.84 -20.68
C THR A 121 -22.59 16.17 -19.91
N ALA A 122 -23.20 16.94 -19.03
CA ALA A 122 -24.35 16.47 -18.28
C ALA A 122 -25.59 17.20 -18.78
N THR A 123 -26.66 16.43 -18.94
CA THR A 123 -27.96 17.00 -19.31
C THR A 123 -28.89 16.75 -18.13
N LEU A 124 -29.33 17.82 -17.51
CA LEU A 124 -30.17 17.72 -16.32
C LEU A 124 -31.64 17.94 -16.61
#